data_ddb5736e7d960cdcfc662fdf8898a84c
#
_entry.id   ddb5736e7d960cdcfc662fdf8898a84c
#
_cell.length_a   1.000
_cell.length_b   1.000
_cell.length_c   1.000
_cell.angle_alpha   90.00
_cell.angle_beta   90.00
_cell.angle_gamma   90.00
#
_symmetry.space_group_name_H-M   'P 1'
#
loop_
_entity.id
_entity.type
_entity.pdbx_description
1 polymer ?
#
loop_
_entity_poly.entity_id
_entity_poly.type
_entity_poly.pdbx_seq_one_letter_code
_entity_poly.pdbx_strand_id
1 'polypeptide(L)'
;MRCRERWTEMERSSGILMPIFSLPSPYGVGTFGAAAYEFADFLHAAGQRYWQLLPLGPTGCGDSPYQSFSAHAGNPYFIDPDLLIREGLLTAEEAAASAWGENPRHVDYGKIYENRFALLARAKARGWERDRAAISDFETENGGWLPDYALFMALKQHFDMKPWTQWPDEGAQRHEALSLSHWRAELREDVELFTYIQFLFFRQWDALKKYINGLGISVIGDIPVYVAMDSADVWAEP
;
A
#
# COMPACT_ATOMS: atom_id res chain seq x y z
N MET A 1 38.24 -9.76 34.84
CA MET A 1 38.01 -9.80 33.39
C MET A 1 37.09 -8.66 33.02
N ARG A 2 37.59 -7.51 32.52
CA ARG A 2 36.81 -6.34 32.20
C ARG A 2 36.26 -6.52 30.78
N CYS A 3 34.93 -6.67 30.64
CA CYS A 3 34.24 -6.60 29.36
C CYS A 3 34.37 -5.15 28.85
N ARG A 4 35.28 -4.91 27.90
CA ARG A 4 35.28 -3.66 27.13
C ARG A 4 34.17 -3.81 26.10
N GLU A 5 33.01 -3.25 26.42
CA GLU A 5 31.99 -2.93 25.40
C GLU A 5 32.66 -2.00 24.37
N ARG A 6 32.85 -2.50 23.16
CA ARG A 6 33.20 -1.66 22.01
C ARG A 6 31.95 -0.84 21.69
N TRP A 7 31.91 0.37 22.20
CA TRP A 7 31.06 1.39 21.63
C TRP A 7 31.59 1.62 20.20
N THR A 8 30.91 1.07 19.20
CA THR A 8 31.15 1.47 17.83
C THR A 8 30.87 2.96 17.76
N GLU A 9 31.87 3.77 17.38
CA GLU A 9 31.70 5.20 17.15
C GLU A 9 30.51 5.35 16.19
N MET A 10 29.43 5.97 16.67
CA MET A 10 28.30 6.30 15.82
C MET A 10 28.74 7.44 14.91
N GLU A 11 28.94 7.14 13.64
CA GLU A 11 29.17 8.17 12.63
C GLU A 11 27.96 9.07 12.54
N ARG A 12 28.20 10.39 12.61
CA ARG A 12 27.13 11.38 12.38
C ARG A 12 26.66 11.26 10.94
N SER A 13 25.37 11.09 10.77
CA SER A 13 24.73 10.95 9.46
C SER A 13 23.52 11.87 9.37
N SER A 14 23.13 12.20 8.14
CA SER A 14 21.94 13.00 7.86
C SER A 14 21.00 12.27 6.91
N GLY A 15 19.74 12.68 6.90
CA GLY A 15 18.72 12.19 6.01
C GLY A 15 17.62 13.23 5.81
N ILE A 16 16.70 12.93 4.92
CA ILE A 16 15.56 13.79 4.62
C ILE A 16 14.28 13.02 4.89
N LEU A 17 13.33 13.65 5.57
CA LEU A 17 11.95 13.17 5.65
C LEU A 17 11.20 13.67 4.41
N MET A 18 10.74 12.75 3.56
CA MET A 18 9.96 13.04 2.37
C MET A 18 8.93 11.92 2.18
N PRO A 19 7.65 12.16 2.50
CA PRO A 19 6.61 11.17 2.26
C PRO A 19 6.44 10.87 0.77
N ILE A 20 6.12 9.62 0.42
CA ILE A 20 5.86 9.22 -0.98
C ILE A 20 4.76 10.09 -1.60
N PHE A 21 3.67 10.34 -0.88
CA PHE A 21 2.55 11.15 -1.39
C PHE A 21 2.91 12.61 -1.69
N SER A 22 4.05 13.11 -1.19
CA SER A 22 4.53 14.48 -1.45
C SER A 22 5.45 14.59 -2.67
N LEU A 23 5.82 13.47 -3.29
CA LEU A 23 6.58 13.47 -4.53
C LEU A 23 5.69 13.93 -5.71
N PRO A 24 6.26 14.62 -6.71
CA PRO A 24 5.51 15.02 -7.89
C PRO A 24 5.05 13.80 -8.69
N SER A 25 3.80 13.85 -9.20
CA SER A 25 3.23 12.78 -10.00
C SER A 25 2.13 13.33 -10.90
N PRO A 26 1.96 12.83 -12.14
CA PRO A 26 0.83 13.16 -12.98
C PRO A 26 -0.48 12.49 -12.51
N TYR A 27 -0.42 11.64 -11.49
CA TYR A 27 -1.51 10.82 -11.00
C TYR A 27 -2.15 11.34 -9.70
N GLY A 28 -2.04 12.65 -9.43
CA GLY A 28 -2.71 13.35 -8.35
C GLY A 28 -2.08 13.20 -6.96
N VAL A 29 -1.24 12.19 -6.76
CA VAL A 29 -0.50 11.90 -5.52
C VAL A 29 0.81 11.22 -5.88
N GLY A 30 1.86 11.41 -5.07
CA GLY A 30 3.14 10.74 -5.28
C GLY A 30 3.04 9.23 -5.26
N THR A 31 3.84 8.56 -6.08
CA THR A 31 3.84 7.12 -6.31
C THR A 31 5.26 6.54 -6.23
N PHE A 32 5.38 5.22 -6.31
CA PHE A 32 6.67 4.52 -6.42
C PHE A 32 7.31 4.60 -7.81
N GLY A 33 6.88 5.58 -8.62
CA GLY A 33 7.35 5.80 -9.99
C GLY A 33 8.64 6.62 -10.09
N ALA A 34 8.87 7.20 -11.27
CA ALA A 34 10.10 7.87 -11.64
C ALA A 34 10.57 8.91 -10.60
N ALA A 35 9.68 9.74 -10.08
CA ALA A 35 10.02 10.78 -9.11
C ALA A 35 10.60 10.20 -7.80
N ALA A 36 10.21 8.99 -7.39
CA ALA A 36 10.77 8.33 -6.21
C ALA A 36 12.21 7.86 -6.46
N TYR A 37 12.50 7.34 -7.63
CA TYR A 37 13.86 6.96 -8.04
C TYR A 37 14.76 8.19 -8.19
N GLU A 38 14.28 9.25 -8.85
CA GLU A 38 15.00 10.53 -9.01
C GLU A 38 15.30 11.17 -7.65
N PHE A 39 14.37 11.07 -6.70
CA PHE A 39 14.61 11.56 -5.33
C PHE A 39 15.67 10.73 -4.60
N ALA A 40 15.69 9.42 -4.79
CA ALA A 40 16.75 8.56 -4.25
C ALA A 40 18.13 8.94 -4.84
N ASP A 41 18.22 9.20 -6.15
CA ASP A 41 19.43 9.66 -6.83
C ASP A 41 19.90 11.02 -6.28
N PHE A 42 18.94 11.94 -6.07
CA PHE A 42 19.23 13.23 -5.45
C PHE A 42 19.79 13.07 -4.03
N LEU A 43 19.21 12.20 -3.20
CA LEU A 43 19.72 11.92 -1.86
C LEU A 43 21.14 11.37 -1.88
N HIS A 44 21.41 10.46 -2.79
CA HIS A 44 22.74 9.88 -3.00
C HIS A 44 23.75 10.97 -3.40
N ALA A 45 23.43 11.77 -4.41
CA ALA A 45 24.26 12.86 -4.90
C ALA A 45 24.51 13.94 -3.82
N ALA A 46 23.52 14.19 -2.94
CA ALA A 46 23.61 15.10 -1.80
C ALA A 46 24.33 14.49 -0.57
N GLY A 47 24.83 13.26 -0.65
CA GLY A 47 25.54 12.59 0.44
C GLY A 47 24.65 12.21 1.63
N GLN A 48 23.34 12.13 1.44
CA GLN A 48 22.41 11.71 2.49
C GLN A 48 22.49 10.19 2.71
N ARG A 49 22.34 9.78 3.97
CA ARG A 49 22.38 8.36 4.38
C ARG A 49 21.02 7.77 4.67
N TYR A 50 19.99 8.62 4.88
CA TYR A 50 18.67 8.18 5.27
C TYR A 50 17.58 8.89 4.46
N TRP A 51 16.57 8.11 4.07
CA TRP A 51 15.28 8.61 3.62
C TRP A 51 14.22 8.19 4.64
N GLN A 52 13.66 9.17 5.36
CA GLN A 52 12.57 8.90 6.29
C GLN A 52 11.22 9.06 5.57
N LEU A 53 10.37 8.07 5.74
CA LEU A 53 9.01 8.02 5.20
C LEU A 53 7.99 8.20 6.32
N LEU A 54 6.78 8.61 5.97
CA LEU A 54 5.59 8.43 6.79
C LEU A 54 4.98 7.04 6.53
N PRO A 55 4.00 6.59 7.36
CA PRO A 55 3.39 5.29 7.17
C PRO A 55 2.90 5.06 5.75
N LEU A 56 3.16 3.86 5.21
CA LEU A 56 2.81 3.47 3.84
C LEU A 56 1.50 2.70 3.77
N GLY A 57 0.76 2.58 4.88
CA GLY A 57 -0.51 1.85 4.95
C GLY A 57 -1.67 2.55 4.24
N PRO A 58 -2.74 1.80 3.92
CA PRO A 58 -3.94 2.35 3.32
C PRO A 58 -4.60 3.36 4.28
N THR A 59 -5.01 4.50 3.74
CA THR A 59 -5.67 5.54 4.54
C THR A 59 -7.16 5.27 4.69
N GLY A 60 -7.68 5.53 5.89
CA GLY A 60 -9.10 5.50 6.19
C GLY A 60 -9.79 6.86 6.00
N CYS A 61 -10.85 7.10 6.75
CA CYS A 61 -11.57 8.37 6.74
C CYS A 61 -10.65 9.51 7.18
N GLY A 62 -10.59 10.59 6.37
CA GLY A 62 -9.74 11.75 6.63
C GLY A 62 -8.32 11.66 6.09
N ASP A 63 -8.01 10.64 5.30
CA ASP A 63 -6.76 10.47 4.53
C ASP A 63 -5.46 10.58 5.36
N SER A 64 -5.57 10.39 6.68
CA SER A 64 -4.41 10.39 7.58
C SER A 64 -3.63 9.08 7.44
N PRO A 65 -2.29 9.13 7.23
CA PRO A 65 -1.47 7.93 7.17
C PRO A 65 -1.39 7.17 8.51
N TYR A 66 -1.86 7.80 9.60
CA TYR A 66 -1.91 7.19 10.94
C TYR A 66 -3.27 6.55 11.28
N GLN A 67 -4.27 6.69 10.40
CA GLN A 67 -5.56 6.00 10.51
C GLN A 67 -5.69 5.02 9.35
N SER A 68 -5.11 3.85 9.52
CA SER A 68 -5.03 2.83 8.50
C SER A 68 -6.06 1.72 8.71
N PHE A 69 -6.54 1.14 7.61
CA PHE A 69 -7.35 -0.09 7.63
C PHE A 69 -6.53 -1.35 7.95
N SER A 70 -5.21 -1.27 7.94
CA SER A 70 -4.31 -2.33 8.39
C SER A 70 -2.92 -1.78 8.69
N ALA A 71 -2.24 -2.35 9.69
CA ALA A 71 -0.84 -2.09 10.00
C ALA A 71 0.13 -2.78 9.04
N HIS A 72 -0.35 -3.77 8.27
CA HIS A 72 0.47 -4.60 7.38
C HIS A 72 0.31 -4.22 5.91
N ALA A 73 -0.88 -3.83 5.51
CA ALA A 73 -1.21 -3.56 4.11
C ALA A 73 -0.57 -2.26 3.59
N GLY A 74 -0.28 -2.23 2.30
CA GLY A 74 0.21 -1.05 1.60
C GLY A 74 -0.89 -0.20 0.98
N ASN A 75 -0.64 1.11 0.86
CA ASN A 75 -1.58 2.07 0.29
C ASN A 75 -1.67 1.93 -1.24
N PRO A 76 -2.84 1.58 -1.79
CA PRO A 76 -3.04 1.45 -3.24
C PRO A 76 -2.69 2.71 -4.04
N TYR A 77 -2.72 3.87 -3.41
CA TYR A 77 -2.44 5.15 -4.08
C TYR A 77 -0.97 5.30 -4.49
N PHE A 78 -0.05 4.58 -3.84
CA PHE A 78 1.38 4.63 -4.15
C PHE A 78 1.80 3.72 -5.30
N ILE A 79 0.92 2.82 -5.75
CA ILE A 79 1.15 2.00 -6.94
C ILE A 79 1.22 2.93 -8.16
N ASP A 80 2.33 2.88 -8.86
CA ASP A 80 2.59 3.76 -10.02
C ASP A 80 1.97 3.21 -11.31
N PRO A 81 1.08 3.97 -12.00
CA PRO A 81 0.49 3.52 -13.25
C PRO A 81 1.49 3.36 -14.40
N ASP A 82 2.56 4.18 -14.49
CA ASP A 82 3.56 4.04 -15.55
C ASP A 82 4.33 2.72 -15.43
N LEU A 83 4.56 2.23 -14.21
CA LEU A 83 5.12 0.91 -14.00
C LEU A 83 4.17 -0.18 -14.50
N LEU A 84 2.87 -0.05 -14.24
CA LEU A 84 1.86 -0.99 -14.75
C LEU A 84 1.72 -0.94 -16.28
N ILE A 85 1.87 0.23 -16.88
CA ILE A 85 1.90 0.38 -18.36
C ILE A 85 3.11 -0.33 -18.94
N ARG A 86 4.30 -0.13 -18.38
CA ARG A 86 5.53 -0.82 -18.81
C ARG A 86 5.42 -2.34 -18.72
N GLU A 87 4.66 -2.85 -17.78
CA GLU A 87 4.41 -4.27 -17.59
C GLU A 87 3.25 -4.81 -18.47
N GLY A 88 2.57 -3.94 -19.24
CA GLY A 88 1.44 -4.31 -20.10
C GLY A 88 0.15 -4.59 -19.32
N LEU A 89 0.06 -4.14 -18.06
CA LEU A 89 -1.14 -4.27 -17.21
C LEU A 89 -2.14 -3.14 -17.44
N LEU A 90 -1.66 -1.99 -17.92
CA LEU A 90 -2.46 -0.84 -18.31
C LEU A 90 -2.00 -0.32 -19.69
N THR A 91 -2.83 0.52 -20.32
CA THR A 91 -2.41 1.34 -21.44
C THR A 91 -2.24 2.80 -21.02
N ALA A 92 -1.45 3.56 -21.79
CA ALA A 92 -1.27 4.99 -21.52
C ALA A 92 -2.59 5.77 -21.66
N GLU A 93 -3.45 5.36 -22.58
CA GLU A 93 -4.76 5.96 -22.80
C GLU A 93 -5.69 5.76 -21.60
N GLU A 94 -5.64 4.59 -20.96
CA GLU A 94 -6.45 4.31 -19.75
C GLU A 94 -6.02 5.19 -18.57
N ALA A 95 -4.72 5.37 -18.38
CA ALA A 95 -4.20 6.23 -17.33
C ALA A 95 -4.49 7.71 -17.61
N ALA A 96 -4.38 8.14 -18.88
CA ALA A 96 -4.66 9.51 -19.31
C ALA A 96 -6.15 9.86 -19.29
N ALA A 97 -7.05 8.89 -19.46
CA ALA A 97 -8.49 9.10 -19.40
C ALA A 97 -9.01 9.34 -17.98
N SER A 98 -8.20 9.06 -16.95
CA SER A 98 -8.59 9.22 -15.56
C SER A 98 -8.38 10.64 -15.06
N ALA A 99 -9.30 11.15 -14.25
CA ALA A 99 -9.20 12.48 -13.64
C ALA A 99 -8.50 12.37 -12.27
N TRP A 100 -7.39 13.09 -12.11
CA TRP A 100 -6.55 13.00 -10.90
C TRP A 100 -6.62 14.24 -9.99
N GLY A 101 -7.46 15.21 -10.31
CA GLY A 101 -7.54 16.51 -9.67
C GLY A 101 -7.07 17.63 -10.60
N GLU A 102 -7.49 18.86 -10.29
CA GLU A 102 -7.21 20.03 -11.13
C GLU A 102 -6.05 20.88 -10.58
N ASN A 103 -5.77 20.76 -9.28
CA ASN A 103 -4.75 21.57 -8.62
C ASN A 103 -3.52 20.72 -8.26
N PRO A 104 -2.36 20.95 -8.90
CA PRO A 104 -1.15 20.18 -8.65
C PRO A 104 -0.54 20.36 -7.24
N ARG A 105 -1.08 21.30 -6.44
CA ARG A 105 -0.64 21.56 -5.05
C ARG A 105 -1.57 20.94 -4.00
N HIS A 106 -2.66 20.31 -4.40
CA HIS A 106 -3.63 19.69 -3.51
C HIS A 106 -4.03 18.33 -4.03
N VAL A 107 -4.00 17.33 -3.16
CA VAL A 107 -4.46 15.98 -3.45
C VAL A 107 -5.98 15.95 -3.38
N ASP A 108 -6.64 15.52 -4.46
CA ASP A 108 -8.08 15.24 -4.48
C ASP A 108 -8.29 13.74 -4.23
N TYR A 109 -8.37 13.38 -2.96
CA TYR A 109 -8.50 11.96 -2.56
C TYR A 109 -9.77 11.31 -3.10
N GLY A 110 -10.87 12.04 -3.27
CA GLY A 110 -12.09 11.50 -3.87
C GLY A 110 -11.87 11.03 -5.30
N LYS A 111 -11.28 11.89 -6.15
CA LYS A 111 -10.94 11.52 -7.53
C LYS A 111 -9.89 10.41 -7.60
N ILE A 112 -8.91 10.43 -6.71
CA ILE A 112 -7.90 9.37 -6.66
C ILE A 112 -8.55 8.03 -6.29
N TYR A 113 -9.40 8.01 -5.27
CA TYR A 113 -10.11 6.79 -4.86
C TYR A 113 -10.88 6.17 -6.04
N GLU A 114 -11.75 6.93 -6.67
CA GLU A 114 -12.58 6.45 -7.79
C GLU A 114 -11.72 5.92 -8.95
N ASN A 115 -10.75 6.70 -9.40
CA ASN A 115 -9.97 6.38 -10.59
C ASN A 115 -8.87 5.35 -10.33
N ARG A 116 -8.23 5.35 -9.17
CA ARG A 116 -7.15 4.42 -8.84
C ARG A 116 -7.68 2.98 -8.78
N PHE A 117 -8.77 2.76 -8.06
CA PHE A 117 -9.34 1.42 -7.97
C PHE A 117 -9.87 0.91 -9.31
N ALA A 118 -10.45 1.79 -10.14
CA ALA A 118 -10.87 1.42 -11.49
C ALA A 118 -9.67 0.97 -12.37
N LEU A 119 -8.53 1.66 -12.29
CA LEU A 119 -7.31 1.25 -13.00
C LEU A 119 -6.74 -0.07 -12.45
N LEU A 120 -6.70 -0.23 -11.13
CA LEU A 120 -6.18 -1.45 -10.50
C LEU A 120 -7.05 -2.67 -10.83
N ALA A 121 -8.37 -2.50 -10.95
CA ALA A 121 -9.27 -3.55 -11.41
C ALA A 121 -8.95 -3.99 -12.86
N ARG A 122 -8.64 -3.03 -13.75
CA ARG A 122 -8.18 -3.35 -15.13
C ARG A 122 -6.83 -4.07 -15.12
N ALA A 123 -5.91 -3.63 -14.27
CA ALA A 123 -4.62 -4.31 -14.10
C ALA A 123 -4.81 -5.75 -13.60
N LYS A 124 -5.72 -5.98 -12.61
CA LYS A 124 -6.08 -7.33 -12.14
C LYS A 124 -6.62 -8.18 -13.26
N ALA A 125 -7.55 -7.67 -14.06
CA ALA A 125 -8.14 -8.42 -15.16
C ALA A 125 -7.11 -8.94 -16.19
N ARG A 126 -5.98 -8.23 -16.38
CA ARG A 126 -4.90 -8.66 -17.29
C ARG A 126 -3.82 -9.47 -16.61
N GLY A 127 -3.56 -9.20 -15.33
CA GLY A 127 -2.41 -9.73 -14.61
C GLY A 127 -2.70 -10.94 -13.74
N TRP A 128 -3.92 -11.14 -13.28
CA TRP A 128 -4.25 -12.17 -12.28
C TRP A 128 -3.79 -13.58 -12.69
N GLU A 129 -4.17 -14.03 -13.88
CA GLU A 129 -3.76 -15.36 -14.36
C GLU A 129 -2.29 -15.39 -14.80
N ARG A 130 -1.79 -14.29 -15.36
CA ARG A 130 -0.39 -14.18 -15.77
C ARG A 130 0.58 -14.29 -14.59
N ASP A 131 0.24 -13.63 -13.48
CA ASP A 131 1.10 -13.51 -12.31
C ASP A 131 0.78 -14.59 -11.25
N ARG A 132 -0.06 -15.60 -11.57
CA ARG A 132 -0.64 -16.56 -10.63
C ARG A 132 0.37 -17.24 -9.70
N ALA A 133 1.51 -17.66 -10.22
CA ALA A 133 2.56 -18.30 -9.42
C ALA A 133 3.15 -17.33 -8.38
N ALA A 134 3.49 -16.11 -8.81
CA ALA A 134 4.05 -15.09 -7.92
C ALA A 134 3.03 -14.60 -6.88
N ILE A 135 1.74 -14.53 -7.24
CA ILE A 135 0.65 -14.23 -6.30
C ILE A 135 0.57 -15.33 -5.24
N SER A 136 0.62 -16.61 -5.63
CA SER A 136 0.56 -17.74 -4.69
C SER A 136 1.74 -17.74 -3.70
N ASP A 137 2.93 -17.39 -4.16
CA ASP A 137 4.11 -17.22 -3.29
C ASP A 137 3.87 -16.06 -2.31
N PHE A 138 3.38 -14.92 -2.80
CA PHE A 138 3.05 -13.75 -1.99
C PHE A 138 1.96 -14.05 -0.94
N GLU A 139 0.89 -14.78 -1.33
CA GLU A 139 -0.16 -15.22 -0.41
C GLU A 139 0.40 -16.12 0.69
N THR A 140 1.35 -17.01 0.36
CA THR A 140 2.00 -17.90 1.32
C THR A 140 2.86 -17.12 2.32
N GLU A 141 3.66 -16.18 1.83
CA GLU A 141 4.52 -15.34 2.66
C GLU A 141 3.74 -14.40 3.58
N ASN A 142 2.54 -13.98 3.15
CA ASN A 142 1.70 -13.01 3.85
C ASN A 142 0.43 -13.62 4.46
N GLY A 143 0.37 -14.95 4.60
CA GLY A 143 -0.80 -15.70 5.06
C GLY A 143 -1.32 -15.31 6.44
N GLY A 144 -0.51 -14.63 7.26
CA GLY A 144 -0.89 -14.20 8.60
C GLY A 144 -1.76 -12.93 8.66
N TRP A 145 -1.89 -12.18 7.55
CA TRP A 145 -2.68 -10.94 7.53
C TRP A 145 -3.47 -10.72 6.23
N LEU A 146 -2.91 -11.10 5.09
CA LEU A 146 -3.46 -10.79 3.77
C LEU A 146 -4.86 -11.37 3.51
N PRO A 147 -5.18 -12.62 3.90
CA PRO A 147 -6.52 -13.18 3.67
C PRO A 147 -7.62 -12.43 4.41
N ASP A 148 -7.34 -11.97 5.64
CA ASP A 148 -8.31 -11.22 6.43
C ASP A 148 -8.40 -9.77 5.97
N TYR A 149 -7.28 -9.14 5.61
CA TYR A 149 -7.30 -7.81 5.01
C TYR A 149 -8.09 -7.77 3.70
N ALA A 150 -7.85 -8.71 2.79
CA ALA A 150 -8.53 -8.73 1.50
C ALA A 150 -10.05 -8.94 1.66
N LEU A 151 -10.46 -9.85 2.54
CA LEU A 151 -11.87 -10.06 2.85
C LEU A 151 -12.48 -8.85 3.56
N PHE A 152 -11.77 -8.25 4.54
CA PHE A 152 -12.21 -7.05 5.24
C PHE A 152 -12.51 -5.91 4.26
N MET A 153 -11.61 -5.64 3.32
CA MET A 153 -11.80 -4.59 2.32
C MET A 153 -12.93 -4.89 1.34
N ALA A 154 -13.10 -6.15 0.95
CA ALA A 154 -14.23 -6.59 0.13
C ALA A 154 -15.56 -6.39 0.87
N LEU A 155 -15.64 -6.74 2.15
CA LEU A 155 -16.82 -6.50 3.00
C LEU A 155 -17.06 -5.01 3.22
N LYS A 156 -16.00 -4.21 3.45
CA LYS A 156 -16.10 -2.75 3.55
C LYS A 156 -16.75 -2.16 2.31
N GLN A 157 -16.29 -2.58 1.13
CA GLN A 157 -16.85 -2.12 -0.15
C GLN A 157 -18.30 -2.58 -0.33
N HIS A 158 -18.60 -3.83 -0.01
CA HIS A 158 -19.95 -4.40 -0.09
C HIS A 158 -20.95 -3.70 0.85
N PHE A 159 -20.51 -3.28 2.04
CA PHE A 159 -21.34 -2.60 3.03
C PHE A 159 -21.15 -1.07 3.04
N ASP A 160 -20.88 -0.45 1.88
CA ASP A 160 -20.79 1.00 1.70
C ASP A 160 -19.78 1.69 2.64
N MET A 161 -18.63 1.06 2.86
CA MET A 161 -17.54 1.53 3.74
C MET A 161 -17.95 1.75 5.21
N LYS A 162 -19.07 1.17 5.67
CA LYS A 162 -19.47 1.22 7.08
C LYS A 162 -18.43 0.57 7.99
N PRO A 163 -18.28 1.07 9.24
CA PRO A 163 -17.47 0.38 10.24
C PRO A 163 -17.90 -1.08 10.40
N TRP A 164 -16.96 -2.00 10.61
CA TRP A 164 -17.27 -3.42 10.72
C TRP A 164 -18.25 -3.74 11.85
N THR A 165 -18.26 -2.95 12.91
CA THR A 165 -19.23 -3.05 14.02
C THR A 165 -20.68 -2.72 13.63
N GLN A 166 -20.89 -2.18 12.42
CA GLN A 166 -22.21 -1.81 11.88
C GLN A 166 -22.62 -2.65 10.67
N TRP A 167 -21.87 -3.69 10.33
CA TRP A 167 -22.24 -4.60 9.24
C TRP A 167 -23.53 -5.34 9.61
N PRO A 168 -24.42 -5.62 8.64
CA PRO A 168 -25.72 -6.28 8.92
C PRO A 168 -25.56 -7.76 9.26
N ASP A 169 -24.43 -8.39 8.91
CA ASP A 169 -24.13 -9.80 9.24
C ASP A 169 -23.33 -9.88 10.55
N GLU A 170 -23.99 -10.30 11.63
CA GLU A 170 -23.35 -10.49 12.94
C GLU A 170 -22.23 -11.54 12.92
N GLY A 171 -22.33 -12.58 12.09
CA GLY A 171 -21.29 -13.60 11.93
C GLY A 171 -20.02 -12.99 11.31
N ALA A 172 -20.18 -12.10 10.31
CA ALA A 172 -19.06 -11.33 9.75
C ALA A 172 -18.47 -10.36 10.76
N GLN A 173 -19.30 -9.66 11.56
CA GLN A 173 -18.80 -8.80 12.65
C GLN A 173 -17.94 -9.58 13.66
N ARG A 174 -18.35 -10.79 14.01
CA ARG A 174 -17.68 -11.64 15.02
C ARG A 174 -16.57 -12.51 14.45
N HIS A 175 -16.21 -12.32 13.20
CA HIS A 175 -15.20 -13.12 12.51
C HIS A 175 -15.49 -14.63 12.57
N GLU A 176 -16.76 -15.05 12.45
CA GLU A 176 -17.17 -16.45 12.53
C GLU A 176 -16.83 -17.22 11.26
N ALA A 177 -16.16 -18.35 11.37
CA ALA A 177 -15.61 -19.12 10.24
C ALA A 177 -16.62 -19.44 9.13
N LEU A 178 -17.89 -19.77 9.48
CA LEU A 178 -18.92 -20.06 8.50
C LEU A 178 -19.34 -18.82 7.70
N SER A 179 -19.52 -17.68 8.37
CA SER A 179 -19.82 -16.40 7.72
C SER A 179 -18.66 -15.96 6.83
N LEU A 180 -17.42 -16.06 7.31
CA LEU A 180 -16.24 -15.73 6.50
C LEU A 180 -16.09 -16.62 5.27
N SER A 181 -16.39 -17.92 5.39
CA SER A 181 -16.35 -18.84 4.25
C SER A 181 -17.41 -18.48 3.20
N HIS A 182 -18.61 -18.12 3.65
CA HIS A 182 -19.69 -17.63 2.76
C HIS A 182 -19.25 -16.37 2.03
N TRP A 183 -18.77 -15.34 2.75
CA TRP A 183 -18.39 -14.06 2.16
C TRP A 183 -17.16 -14.16 1.24
N ARG A 184 -16.19 -15.03 1.55
CA ARG A 184 -15.07 -15.30 0.63
C ARG A 184 -15.53 -15.91 -0.69
N ALA A 185 -16.57 -16.72 -0.67
CA ALA A 185 -17.15 -17.29 -1.89
C ALA A 185 -17.98 -16.26 -2.67
N GLU A 186 -18.82 -15.50 -1.95
CA GLU A 186 -19.72 -14.48 -2.53
C GLU A 186 -18.94 -13.30 -3.13
N LEU A 187 -17.92 -12.79 -2.41
CA LEU A 187 -17.11 -11.64 -2.81
C LEU A 187 -15.75 -12.06 -3.40
N ARG A 188 -15.68 -13.22 -4.02
CA ARG A 188 -14.43 -13.79 -4.52
C ARG A 188 -13.64 -12.82 -5.42
N GLU A 189 -14.32 -12.18 -6.36
CA GLU A 189 -13.69 -11.25 -7.31
C GLU A 189 -13.07 -10.02 -6.62
N ASP A 190 -13.74 -9.50 -5.57
CA ASP A 190 -13.27 -8.37 -4.79
C ASP A 190 -12.10 -8.79 -3.88
N VAL A 191 -12.17 -9.96 -3.25
CA VAL A 191 -11.05 -10.52 -2.45
C VAL A 191 -9.81 -10.70 -3.33
N GLU A 192 -9.96 -11.27 -4.53
CA GLU A 192 -8.87 -11.40 -5.50
C GLU A 192 -8.33 -10.02 -5.93
N LEU A 193 -9.20 -9.00 -6.06
CA LEU A 193 -8.78 -7.63 -6.38
C LEU A 193 -7.90 -7.05 -5.28
N PHE A 194 -8.34 -7.10 -4.02
CA PHE A 194 -7.56 -6.57 -2.91
C PHE A 194 -6.27 -7.35 -2.67
N THR A 195 -6.27 -8.67 -2.88
CA THR A 195 -5.04 -9.49 -2.87
C THR A 195 -4.06 -9.03 -3.95
N TYR A 196 -4.55 -8.84 -5.19
CA TYR A 196 -3.71 -8.40 -6.30
C TYR A 196 -3.16 -6.99 -6.12
N ILE A 197 -3.96 -6.09 -5.56
CA ILE A 197 -3.52 -4.73 -5.21
C ILE A 197 -2.33 -4.79 -4.24
N GLN A 198 -2.39 -5.63 -3.21
CA GLN A 198 -1.29 -5.76 -2.27
C GLN A 198 -0.05 -6.38 -2.94
N PHE A 199 -0.22 -7.40 -3.77
CA PHE A 199 0.86 -7.95 -4.57
C PHE A 199 1.55 -6.89 -5.44
N LEU A 200 0.79 -6.03 -6.14
CA LEU A 200 1.34 -4.94 -6.95
C LEU A 200 2.09 -3.91 -6.10
N PHE A 201 1.51 -3.55 -4.94
CA PHE A 201 2.13 -2.61 -4.02
C PHE A 201 3.51 -3.11 -3.56
N PHE A 202 3.57 -4.30 -3.00
CA PHE A 202 4.82 -4.85 -2.47
C PHE A 202 5.86 -5.08 -3.57
N ARG A 203 5.44 -5.53 -4.75
CA ARG A 203 6.34 -5.67 -5.91
C ARG A 203 7.02 -4.35 -6.28
N GLN A 204 6.27 -3.25 -6.33
CA GLN A 204 6.84 -1.93 -6.64
C GLN A 204 7.65 -1.37 -5.48
N TRP A 205 7.16 -1.52 -4.25
CA TRP A 205 7.86 -1.07 -3.05
C TRP A 205 9.20 -1.76 -2.86
N ASP A 206 9.24 -3.08 -2.98
CA ASP A 206 10.47 -3.85 -2.80
C ASP A 206 11.51 -3.51 -3.87
N ALA A 207 11.08 -3.27 -5.11
CA ALA A 207 11.95 -2.81 -6.17
C ALA A 207 12.56 -1.44 -5.85
N LEU A 208 11.75 -0.47 -5.42
CA LEU A 208 12.21 0.86 -5.02
C LEU A 208 13.13 0.79 -3.81
N LYS A 209 12.75 0.04 -2.77
CA LYS A 209 13.55 -0.13 -1.54
C LYS A 209 14.91 -0.76 -1.85
N LYS A 210 14.92 -1.77 -2.71
CA LYS A 210 16.17 -2.40 -3.17
C LYS A 210 17.06 -1.40 -3.91
N TYR A 211 16.48 -0.55 -4.75
CA TYR A 211 17.21 0.51 -5.44
C TYR A 211 17.82 1.52 -4.46
N ILE A 212 17.02 2.06 -3.53
CA ILE A 212 17.45 3.00 -2.49
C ILE A 212 18.63 2.42 -1.69
N ASN A 213 18.48 1.17 -1.23
CA ASN A 213 19.54 0.49 -0.46
C ASN A 213 20.80 0.24 -1.31
N GLY A 214 20.64 0.00 -2.62
CA GLY A 214 21.76 -0.13 -3.56
C GLY A 214 22.60 1.15 -3.72
N LEU A 215 21.99 2.31 -3.49
CA LEU A 215 22.67 3.61 -3.43
C LEU A 215 23.35 3.89 -2.08
N GLY A 216 23.29 2.96 -1.12
CA GLY A 216 23.84 3.13 0.23
C GLY A 216 22.96 4.00 1.15
N ILE A 217 21.69 4.19 0.81
CA ILE A 217 20.70 4.92 1.60
C ILE A 217 19.84 3.92 2.37
N SER A 218 19.65 4.15 3.65
CA SER A 218 18.75 3.38 4.50
C SER A 218 17.39 4.06 4.61
N VAL A 219 16.31 3.29 4.50
CA VAL A 219 14.96 3.80 4.72
C VAL A 219 14.62 3.74 6.20
N ILE A 220 14.16 4.87 6.75
CA ILE A 220 13.55 4.94 8.08
C ILE A 220 12.03 4.93 7.85
N GLY A 221 11.38 3.83 8.24
CA GLY A 221 9.92 3.72 8.21
C GLY A 221 9.28 4.45 9.39
N ASP A 222 7.97 4.53 9.32
CA ASP A 222 7.11 5.03 10.41
C ASP A 222 5.89 4.12 10.49
N ILE A 223 5.38 3.92 11.70
CA ILE A 223 4.19 3.10 11.97
C ILE A 223 3.25 3.86 12.89
N PRO A 224 1.93 3.73 12.74
CA PRO A 224 0.97 4.23 13.72
C PRO A 224 1.21 3.61 15.09
N VAL A 225 1.12 4.44 16.14
CA VAL A 225 1.25 3.97 17.53
C VAL A 225 0.07 3.09 17.94
N TYR A 226 -1.12 3.37 17.36
CA TYR A 226 -2.35 2.62 17.60
C TYR A 226 -2.92 2.14 16.27
N VAL A 227 -3.49 0.93 16.26
CA VAL A 227 -4.33 0.47 15.17
C VAL A 227 -5.70 1.14 15.25
N ALA A 228 -6.30 1.46 14.11
CA ALA A 228 -7.65 2.00 14.08
C ALA A 228 -8.67 0.93 14.51
N MET A 229 -9.69 1.33 15.27
CA MET A 229 -10.77 0.41 15.66
C MET A 229 -11.46 -0.20 14.42
N ASP A 230 -11.64 0.59 13.37
CA ASP A 230 -12.17 0.15 12.08
C ASP A 230 -11.02 -0.27 11.14
N SER A 231 -10.36 -1.36 11.49
CA SER A 231 -9.27 -1.97 10.74
C SER A 231 -9.43 -3.49 10.64
N ALA A 232 -8.77 -4.08 9.65
CA ALA A 232 -8.72 -5.53 9.49
C ALA A 232 -8.03 -6.20 10.69
N ASP A 233 -7.02 -5.54 11.27
CA ASP A 233 -6.25 -6.07 12.39
C ASP A 233 -7.14 -6.23 13.64
N VAL A 234 -7.93 -5.20 13.99
CA VAL A 234 -8.87 -5.28 15.15
C VAL A 234 -10.07 -6.17 14.86
N TRP A 235 -10.52 -6.24 13.59
CA TRP A 235 -11.61 -7.13 13.20
C TRP A 235 -11.22 -8.59 13.26
N ALA A 236 -9.99 -8.94 12.87
CA ALA A 236 -9.50 -10.30 12.89
C ALA A 236 -9.11 -10.79 14.30
N GLU A 237 -8.57 -9.90 15.13
CA GLU A 237 -8.09 -10.17 16.50
C GLU A 237 -8.56 -9.06 17.46
N PRO A 238 -9.86 -9.06 17.85
CA PRO A 238 -10.47 -8.01 18.69
C PRO A 238 -10.03 -8.02 20.16
#